data_b8b7e0259b1ec9430a03b9aebaba8df5
#
_entry.id   b8b7e0259b1ec9430a03b9aebaba8df5
#
_cell.length_a   1.000
_cell.length_b   1.000
_cell.length_c   1.000
_cell.angle_alpha   90.00
_cell.angle_beta   90.00
_cell.angle_gamma   90.00
#
_symmetry.space_group_name_H-M   'P 1'
#
loop_
_entity.id
_entity.type
_entity.pdbx_description
1 polymer ?
#
loop_
_entity_poly.entity_id
_entity_poly.type
_entity_poly.pdbx_seq_one_letter_code
_entity_poly.pdbx_strand_id
1 'polypeptide(L)'
;EILRCLVGSEMCIRDSIYGREKGVRVNTISQSPTMTTAGSGVKGMEHLMDFSNKMSPLGNANADECADYCVMMFSDFTRKVTMQNLYHDGGFSSMGMSLRAMNQYSKGLEEYTDENGHIIYG
;
A
#
# COMPACT_ATOMS: atom_id res chain seq x y z
N GLU A 1 -24.74 8.01 7.66
CA GLU A 1 -24.09 6.73 7.26
C GLU A 1 -23.92 6.59 5.75
N ILE A 2 -24.85 7.10 4.94
CA ILE A 2 -24.77 7.08 3.46
C ILE A 2 -23.61 7.96 2.93
N LEU A 3 -23.24 9.01 3.64
CA LEU A 3 -22.16 9.94 3.24
C LEU A 3 -20.72 9.41 3.47
N ARG A 4 -20.55 8.35 4.23
CA ARG A 4 -19.24 7.69 4.41
C ARG A 4 -18.78 6.92 3.20
N CYS A 5 -19.61 6.79 2.21
CA CYS A 5 -19.42 5.84 1.15
C CYS A 5 -19.54 6.44 -0.26
N LEU A 6 -19.39 7.75 -0.44
CA LEU A 6 -19.66 8.39 -1.74
C LEU A 6 -18.70 7.96 -2.86
N VAL A 7 -17.52 7.44 -2.55
CA VAL A 7 -16.61 6.83 -3.55
C VAL A 7 -16.56 5.31 -3.43
N GLY A 8 -16.77 4.77 -2.23
CA GLY A 8 -16.76 3.34 -1.98
C GLY A 8 -18.11 2.65 -2.16
N SER A 9 -19.25 3.35 -1.98
CA SER A 9 -20.56 2.69 -1.96
C SER A 9 -21.12 2.36 -3.34
N GLU A 10 -20.87 3.19 -4.34
CA GLU A 10 -21.28 2.85 -5.70
C GLU A 10 -20.50 1.64 -6.23
N MET A 11 -19.22 1.55 -5.96
CA MET A 11 -18.42 0.35 -6.24
C MET A 11 -18.94 -0.83 -5.43
N CYS A 12 -19.13 -0.70 -4.12
CA CYS A 12 -19.62 -1.77 -3.26
C CYS A 12 -21.01 -2.29 -3.67
N ILE A 13 -21.94 -1.41 -4.10
CA ILE A 13 -23.26 -1.82 -4.57
C ILE A 13 -23.15 -2.59 -5.88
N ARG A 14 -22.41 -2.09 -6.85
CA ARG A 14 -22.15 -2.80 -8.12
C ARG A 14 -21.46 -4.13 -7.87
N ASP A 15 -20.43 -4.15 -7.03
CA ASP A 15 -19.68 -5.35 -6.69
C ASP A 15 -20.56 -6.39 -6.01
N SER A 16 -21.52 -5.98 -5.16
CA SER A 16 -22.44 -6.90 -4.50
C SER A 16 -23.43 -7.53 -5.51
N ILE A 17 -23.90 -6.76 -6.49
CA ILE A 17 -24.79 -7.26 -7.54
C ILE A 17 -24.06 -8.24 -8.45
N TYR A 18 -22.89 -7.86 -8.99
CA TYR A 18 -22.07 -8.73 -9.83
C TYR A 18 -21.55 -9.95 -9.09
N GLY A 19 -21.17 -9.79 -7.82
CA GLY A 19 -20.75 -10.90 -6.98
C GLY A 19 -21.83 -11.96 -6.82
N ARG A 20 -23.08 -11.51 -6.60
CA ARG A 20 -24.22 -12.41 -6.42
C ARG A 20 -24.66 -13.08 -7.72
N GLU A 21 -24.73 -12.32 -8.80
CA GLU A 21 -25.27 -12.82 -10.08
C GLU A 21 -24.25 -13.55 -10.95
N LYS A 22 -23.00 -13.10 -10.92
CA LYS A 22 -21.93 -13.56 -11.82
C LYS A 22 -20.80 -14.32 -11.12
N GLY A 23 -20.82 -14.40 -9.79
CA GLY A 23 -19.73 -14.99 -9.03
C GLY A 23 -18.42 -14.18 -9.09
N VAL A 24 -18.50 -12.88 -9.39
CA VAL A 24 -17.34 -12.00 -9.47
C VAL A 24 -16.94 -11.54 -8.07
N ARG A 25 -15.65 -11.55 -7.78
CA ARG A 25 -15.09 -11.02 -6.54
C ARG A 25 -14.34 -9.72 -6.84
N VAL A 26 -14.48 -8.75 -5.97
CA VAL A 26 -13.81 -7.46 -6.07
C VAL A 26 -13.15 -7.14 -4.73
N ASN A 27 -11.84 -6.95 -4.73
CA ASN A 27 -11.05 -6.61 -3.56
C ASN A 27 -10.04 -5.53 -3.92
N THR A 28 -9.64 -4.75 -2.94
CA THR A 28 -8.54 -3.80 -3.04
C THR A 28 -7.32 -4.37 -2.31
N ILE A 29 -6.16 -4.29 -2.92
CA ILE A 29 -4.88 -4.60 -2.27
C ILE A 29 -4.20 -3.27 -1.94
N SER A 30 -4.01 -3.02 -0.66
CA SER A 30 -3.23 -1.89 -0.14
C SER A 30 -1.82 -2.37 0.15
N GLN A 31 -0.91 -2.13 -0.79
CA GLN A 31 0.49 -2.56 -0.66
C GLN A 31 1.36 -1.46 -0.04
N SER A 32 2.51 -1.87 0.50
CA SER A 32 3.56 -0.96 0.95
C SER A 32 4.09 -0.10 -0.21
N PRO A 33 4.74 1.02 0.09
CA PRO A 33 5.48 1.76 -0.93
C PRO A 33 6.46 0.82 -1.64
N THR A 34 6.33 0.72 -2.96
CA THR A 34 7.15 -0.15 -3.80
C THR A 34 7.82 0.71 -4.87
N MET A 35 9.14 0.55 -5.05
CA MET A 35 9.87 1.32 -6.05
C MET A 35 9.44 0.87 -7.45
N THR A 36 9.04 1.82 -8.25
CA THR A 36 8.71 1.64 -9.67
C THR A 36 9.43 2.71 -10.48
N THR A 37 9.54 2.51 -11.78
CA THR A 37 10.13 3.51 -12.69
C THR A 37 9.42 4.86 -12.58
N ALA A 38 8.11 4.88 -12.44
CA ALA A 38 7.35 6.11 -12.23
C ALA A 38 7.57 6.71 -10.84
N GLY A 39 7.70 5.86 -9.81
CA GLY A 39 7.92 6.29 -8.42
C GLY A 39 9.29 6.90 -8.19
N SER A 40 10.32 6.48 -8.94
CA SER A 40 11.69 7.02 -8.80
C SER A 40 11.79 8.51 -9.18
N GLY A 41 10.83 9.03 -9.96
CA GLY A 41 10.76 10.45 -10.30
C GLY A 41 10.04 11.33 -9.26
N VAL A 42 9.49 10.75 -8.20
CA VAL A 42 8.74 11.50 -7.18
C VAL A 42 9.67 11.91 -6.05
N LYS A 43 9.86 13.22 -5.89
CA LYS A 43 10.69 13.78 -4.81
C LYS A 43 10.17 13.33 -3.44
N GLY A 44 11.05 12.81 -2.60
CA GLY A 44 10.73 12.35 -1.25
C GLY A 44 10.20 10.91 -1.17
N MET A 45 10.08 10.20 -2.29
CA MET A 45 9.66 8.80 -2.31
C MET A 45 10.64 7.90 -1.53
N GLU A 46 11.95 8.14 -1.67
CA GLU A 46 12.95 7.35 -0.95
C GLU A 46 12.85 7.52 0.58
N HIS A 47 12.60 8.74 1.05
CA HIS A 47 12.38 8.99 2.48
C HIS A 47 11.13 8.27 3.01
N LEU A 48 10.05 8.28 2.23
CA LEU A 48 8.83 7.55 2.57
C LEU A 48 9.09 6.04 2.62
N MET A 49 9.82 5.53 1.63
CA MET A 49 10.15 4.11 1.55
C MET A 49 11.06 3.67 2.70
N ASP A 50 12.08 4.44 3.02
CA ASP A 50 12.99 4.14 4.13
C ASP A 50 12.24 4.19 5.46
N PHE A 51 11.43 5.22 5.68
CA PHE A 51 10.59 5.32 6.87
C PHE A 51 9.64 4.14 7.01
N SER A 52 8.87 3.84 5.95
CA SER A 52 7.90 2.73 5.99
C SER A 52 8.60 1.38 6.18
N ASN A 53 9.76 1.17 5.57
CA ASN A 53 10.54 -0.06 5.72
C ASN A 53 11.02 -0.27 7.16
N LYS A 54 11.46 0.80 7.83
CA LYS A 54 11.89 0.74 9.23
C LYS A 54 10.73 0.58 10.21
N MET A 55 9.56 1.11 9.88
CA MET A 55 8.36 0.99 10.72
C MET A 55 7.63 -0.33 10.55
N SER A 56 7.75 -0.97 9.39
CA SER A 56 7.04 -2.21 9.09
C SER A 56 7.75 -3.41 9.71
N PRO A 57 7.06 -4.25 10.49
CA PRO A 57 7.65 -5.45 11.09
C PRO A 57 8.33 -6.40 10.10
N LEU A 58 7.79 -6.52 8.88
CA LEU A 58 8.35 -7.35 7.80
C LEU A 58 9.04 -6.55 6.70
N GLY A 59 9.15 -5.23 6.87
CA GLY A 59 9.66 -4.34 5.84
C GLY A 59 8.67 -4.09 4.70
N ASN A 60 9.12 -3.35 3.67
CA ASN A 60 8.32 -3.10 2.46
C ASN A 60 8.34 -4.32 1.54
N ALA A 61 7.21 -4.61 0.93
CA ALA A 61 7.11 -5.62 -0.12
C ALA A 61 7.74 -5.11 -1.43
N ASN A 62 8.38 -6.00 -2.16
CA ASN A 62 8.81 -5.75 -3.53
C ASN A 62 7.68 -6.09 -4.53
N ALA A 63 7.94 -5.86 -5.82
CA ALA A 63 6.95 -6.07 -6.88
C ALA A 63 6.56 -7.56 -7.04
N ASP A 64 7.51 -8.47 -6.89
CA ASP A 64 7.27 -9.91 -7.02
C ASP A 64 6.41 -10.43 -5.88
N GLU A 65 6.69 -10.01 -4.65
CA GLU A 65 5.89 -10.35 -3.48
C GLU A 65 4.44 -9.85 -3.61
N CYS A 66 4.26 -8.65 -4.17
CA CYS A 66 2.93 -8.13 -4.48
C CYS A 66 2.23 -8.96 -5.56
N ALA A 67 2.95 -9.39 -6.59
CA ALA A 67 2.43 -10.25 -7.65
C ALA A 67 2.00 -11.61 -7.10
N ASP A 68 2.79 -12.22 -6.23
CA ASP A 68 2.46 -13.48 -5.56
C ASP A 68 1.16 -13.37 -4.76
N TYR A 69 0.98 -12.25 -4.04
CA TYR A 69 -0.25 -11.99 -3.33
C TYR A 69 -1.46 -11.84 -4.27
N CYS A 70 -1.29 -11.18 -5.41
CA CYS A 70 -2.33 -11.09 -6.44
C CYS A 70 -2.70 -12.46 -6.99
N VAL A 71 -1.71 -13.32 -7.28
CA VAL A 71 -1.95 -14.70 -7.76
C VAL A 71 -2.74 -15.48 -6.73
N MET A 72 -2.40 -15.39 -5.44
CA MET A 72 -3.17 -16.02 -4.37
C MET A 72 -4.62 -15.52 -4.37
N MET A 73 -4.84 -14.23 -4.55
CA MET A 73 -6.19 -13.63 -4.58
C MET A 73 -7.02 -14.08 -5.79
N PHE A 74 -6.40 -14.47 -6.90
CA PHE A 74 -7.09 -15.05 -8.05
C PHE A 74 -7.34 -16.56 -7.93
N SER A 75 -6.75 -17.22 -6.94
CA SER A 75 -6.91 -18.65 -6.72
C SER A 75 -8.24 -19.01 -6.03
N ASP A 76 -8.59 -20.29 -6.08
CA ASP A 76 -9.76 -20.84 -5.40
C ASP A 76 -9.65 -20.82 -3.87
N PHE A 77 -8.44 -20.66 -3.32
CA PHE A 77 -8.23 -20.55 -1.87
C PHE A 77 -8.95 -19.35 -1.28
N THR A 78 -9.13 -18.28 -2.07
CA THR A 78 -9.78 -17.04 -1.65
C THR A 78 -11.18 -16.86 -2.27
N ARG A 79 -11.83 -17.94 -2.73
CA ARG A 79 -13.12 -17.90 -3.45
C ARG A 79 -14.27 -17.26 -2.69
N LYS A 80 -14.15 -17.06 -1.39
CA LYS A 80 -15.16 -16.38 -0.55
C LYS A 80 -14.70 -15.02 -0.03
N VAL A 81 -13.55 -14.52 -0.51
CA VAL A 81 -13.03 -13.19 -0.15
C VAL A 81 -13.47 -12.20 -1.21
N THR A 82 -14.33 -11.26 -0.84
CA THR A 82 -14.79 -10.16 -1.70
C THR A 82 -15.13 -8.93 -0.87
N MET A 83 -15.12 -7.76 -1.48
CA MET A 83 -15.43 -6.46 -0.86
C MET A 83 -14.50 -6.11 0.31
N GLN A 84 -13.28 -6.61 0.27
CA GLN A 84 -12.28 -6.38 1.31
C GLN A 84 -11.19 -5.43 0.84
N ASN A 85 -10.68 -4.63 1.77
CA ASN A 85 -9.40 -3.97 1.61
C ASN A 85 -8.34 -4.81 2.32
N LEU A 86 -7.45 -5.38 1.53
CA LEU A 86 -6.45 -6.34 1.99
C LEU A 86 -5.09 -5.65 2.06
N TYR A 87 -4.52 -5.59 3.24
CA TYR A 87 -3.21 -5.00 3.44
C TYR A 87 -2.10 -5.98 3.08
N HIS A 88 -1.15 -5.51 2.27
CA HIS A 88 0.07 -6.20 1.90
C HIS A 88 1.25 -5.23 2.08
N ASP A 89 1.52 -4.85 3.32
CA ASP A 89 2.38 -3.73 3.68
C ASP A 89 3.39 -4.05 4.79
N GLY A 90 3.69 -5.31 4.98
CA GLY A 90 4.62 -5.75 6.03
C GLY A 90 4.17 -5.42 7.46
N GLY A 91 2.91 -5.05 7.65
CA GLY A 91 2.34 -4.67 8.94
C GLY A 91 2.36 -3.16 9.23
N PHE A 92 2.80 -2.34 8.27
CA PHE A 92 2.92 -0.89 8.44
C PHE A 92 1.64 -0.21 8.92
N SER A 93 0.49 -0.54 8.32
CA SER A 93 -0.81 0.06 8.68
C SER A 93 -1.23 -0.21 10.13
N SER A 94 -0.71 -1.28 10.73
CA SER A 94 -1.01 -1.65 12.12
C SER A 94 -0.09 -0.99 13.15
N MET A 95 1.03 -0.40 12.71
CA MET A 95 2.01 0.22 13.62
C MET A 95 1.62 1.63 14.05
N GLY A 96 0.69 2.25 13.34
CA GLY A 96 0.35 3.66 13.53
C GLY A 96 1.41 4.60 12.99
N MET A 97 1.00 5.59 12.23
CA MET A 97 1.89 6.60 11.65
C MET A 97 1.42 8.00 11.99
N SER A 98 2.39 8.85 12.36
CA SER A 98 2.18 10.28 12.49
C SER A 98 2.91 11.01 11.38
N LEU A 99 2.22 11.84 10.60
CA LEU A 99 2.84 12.73 9.61
C LEU A 99 3.91 13.62 10.22
N ARG A 100 3.72 14.00 11.49
CA ARG A 100 4.71 14.81 12.22
C ARG A 100 6.00 14.02 12.45
N ALA A 101 5.89 12.76 12.85
CA ALA A 101 7.06 11.89 13.05
C ALA A 101 7.78 11.65 11.73
N MET A 102 7.06 11.38 10.65
CA MET A 102 7.62 11.21 9.31
C MET A 102 8.33 12.49 8.83
N ASN A 103 7.75 13.66 9.04
CA ASN A 103 8.36 14.92 8.67
C ASN A 103 9.64 15.21 9.48
N GLN A 104 9.67 14.87 10.76
CA GLN A 104 10.88 15.01 11.58
C GLN A 104 11.97 14.05 11.14
N TYR A 105 11.59 12.82 10.80
CA TYR A 105 12.49 11.82 10.24
C TYR A 105 13.09 12.29 8.91
N SER A 106 12.27 12.76 7.99
CA SER A 106 12.72 13.28 6.69
C SER A 106 13.70 14.45 6.83
N LYS A 107 13.45 15.37 7.78
CA LYS A 107 14.39 16.48 8.07
C LYS A 107 15.72 15.97 8.58
N GLY A 108 15.72 14.93 9.41
CA GLY A 108 16.97 14.32 9.88
C GLY A 108 17.74 13.62 8.75
N LEU A 109 17.07 13.20 7.68
CA LEU A 109 17.71 12.60 6.51
C LEU A 109 18.26 13.63 5.51
N GLU A 110 17.84 14.90 5.56
CA GLU A 110 18.31 15.93 4.63
C GLU A 110 19.85 16.06 4.64
N GLU A 111 20.51 15.86 5.79
CA GLU A 111 21.95 15.86 5.92
C GLU A 111 22.64 14.68 5.21
N TYR A 112 21.90 13.64 4.91
CA TYR A 112 22.38 12.39 4.31
C TYR A 112 21.76 12.15 2.93
N THR A 113 21.30 13.19 2.28
CA THR A 113 20.61 13.11 1.00
C THR A 113 21.37 13.92 -0.03
N ASP A 114 21.60 13.37 -1.22
CA ASP A 114 22.27 14.06 -2.32
C ASP A 114 21.38 15.12 -3.01
N GLU A 115 21.95 15.83 -3.98
CA GLU A 115 21.26 16.89 -4.74
C GLU A 115 20.03 16.35 -5.52
N ASN A 116 20.00 15.06 -5.79
CA ASN A 116 18.91 14.40 -6.51
C ASN A 116 17.84 13.82 -5.56
N GLY A 117 18.08 13.85 -4.24
CA GLY A 117 17.16 13.35 -3.23
C GLY A 117 17.40 11.88 -2.84
N HIS A 118 18.54 11.29 -3.22
CA HIS A 118 18.92 9.93 -2.86
C HIS A 118 19.63 9.90 -1.50
N ILE A 119 19.31 8.90 -0.69
CA ILE A 119 19.95 8.69 0.62
C ILE A 119 21.36 8.13 0.40
N ILE A 120 22.37 8.81 0.92
CA ILE A 120 23.80 8.49 0.70
C ILE A 120 24.49 7.76 1.84
N TYR A 121 23.79 7.49 2.94
CA TYR A 121 24.34 6.64 4.00
C TYR A 121 23.83 5.19 3.84
N GLY A 122 24.71 4.29 4.03
CA GLY A 122 24.38 2.86 3.98
C GLY A 122 23.93 2.31 5.34
#